data_ecfe43203326af49882c2cf46c1ee2ef
#
_entry.id   ecfe43203326af49882c2cf46c1ee2ef
#
_cell.length_a   1.000
_cell.length_b   1.000
_cell.length_c   1.000
_cell.angle_alpha   90.00
_cell.angle_beta   90.00
_cell.angle_gamma   90.00
#
_symmetry.space_group_name_H-M   'P 1'
#
loop_
_entity.id
_entity.type
_entity.pdbx_description
1 polymer ?
#
loop_
_entity_poly.entity_id
_entity_poly.type
_entity_poly.pdbx_seq_one_letter_code
_entity_poly.pdbx_strand_id
1 'polypeptide(L)'
;MIRRQLDLFEGDEAELIAEVREAERAYDKAPREDAEAAYERLWDMVETGTELLAELRDAYMRTLDEGTAEQYEAAFNRAVKKRLPRFALQITDY
;
A
#
# COMPACT_ATOMS: atom_id res chain seq x y z
N MET A 1 15.23 -3.59 9.10
CA MET A 1 13.91 -4.06 9.60
C MET A 1 12.78 -3.72 8.62
N ILE A 2 12.46 -2.46 8.44
CA ILE A 2 11.38 -2.03 7.54
C ILE A 2 11.63 -2.48 6.10
N ARG A 3 12.84 -2.32 5.61
CA ARG A 3 13.21 -2.75 4.27
C ARG A 3 12.88 -4.23 4.06
N ARG A 4 13.21 -5.07 5.04
CA ARG A 4 12.94 -6.50 4.97
C ARG A 4 11.44 -6.79 4.98
N GLN A 5 10.69 -6.04 5.80
CA GLN A 5 9.25 -6.18 5.85
C GLN A 5 8.61 -5.85 4.51
N LEU A 6 9.08 -4.79 3.84
CA LEU A 6 8.57 -4.44 2.53
C LEU A 6 9.02 -5.41 1.44
N ASP A 7 10.23 -5.98 1.56
CA ASP A 7 10.66 -7.06 0.67
C ASP A 7 9.73 -8.25 0.75
N LEU A 8 9.38 -8.66 1.97
CA LEU A 8 8.47 -9.77 2.20
C LEU A 8 7.07 -9.46 1.68
N PHE A 9 6.59 -8.25 1.92
CA PHE A 9 5.28 -7.81 1.41
C PHE A 9 5.24 -7.90 -0.11
N GLU A 10 6.26 -7.40 -0.79
CA GLU A 10 6.32 -7.44 -2.25
C GLU A 10 6.34 -8.86 -2.79
N GLY A 11 7.00 -9.77 -2.09
CA GLY A 11 7.00 -11.17 -2.45
C GLY A 11 5.67 -11.86 -2.21
N ASP A 12 5.09 -11.64 -1.03
CA ASP A 12 3.83 -12.27 -0.64
C ASP A 12 2.64 -11.73 -1.45
N GLU A 13 2.67 -10.44 -1.79
CA GLU A 13 1.59 -9.78 -2.49
C GLU A 13 1.96 -9.40 -3.93
N ALA A 14 2.87 -10.14 -4.53
CA ALA A 14 3.33 -9.86 -5.90
C ALA A 14 2.18 -9.85 -6.90
N GLU A 15 1.22 -10.76 -6.72
CA GLU A 15 0.06 -10.86 -7.58
C GLU A 15 -0.83 -9.62 -7.48
N LEU A 16 -1.11 -9.16 -6.25
CA LEU A 16 -1.88 -7.95 -6.02
C LEU A 16 -1.18 -6.74 -6.62
N ILE A 17 0.13 -6.62 -6.42
CA ILE A 17 0.91 -5.51 -6.97
C ILE A 17 0.84 -5.49 -8.50
N ALA A 18 0.93 -6.66 -9.12
CA ALA A 18 0.80 -6.79 -10.57
C ALA A 18 -0.60 -6.37 -11.04
N GLU A 19 -1.63 -6.76 -10.30
CA GLU A 19 -3.00 -6.37 -10.61
C GLU A 19 -3.23 -4.87 -10.49
N VAL A 20 -2.63 -4.24 -9.48
CA VAL A 20 -2.70 -2.78 -9.32
C VAL A 20 -2.07 -2.08 -10.52
N ARG A 21 -0.90 -2.54 -10.96
CA ARG A 21 -0.22 -1.97 -12.12
C ARG A 21 -1.05 -2.12 -13.39
N GLU A 22 -1.68 -3.26 -13.55
CA GLU A 22 -2.54 -3.51 -14.69
C GLU A 22 -3.80 -2.64 -14.66
N ALA A 23 -4.42 -2.51 -13.48
CA ALA A 23 -5.59 -1.65 -13.30
C ALA A 23 -5.24 -0.18 -13.56
N GLU A 24 -4.04 0.24 -13.19
CA GLU A 24 -3.55 1.59 -13.46
C GLU A 24 -3.41 1.84 -14.95
N ARG A 25 -2.84 0.88 -15.68
CA ARG A 25 -2.72 0.98 -17.13
C ARG A 25 -4.10 0.99 -17.79
N ALA A 26 -5.02 0.18 -17.28
CA ALA A 26 -6.38 0.15 -17.82
C ALA A 26 -7.09 1.48 -17.61
N TYR A 27 -6.91 2.10 -16.45
CA TYR A 27 -7.48 3.41 -16.18
C TYR A 27 -6.91 4.48 -17.11
N ASP A 28 -5.59 4.47 -17.31
CA ASP A 28 -4.91 5.44 -18.19
C ASP A 28 -5.38 5.35 -19.62
N LYS A 29 -5.82 4.18 -20.07
CA LYS A 29 -6.27 3.94 -21.44
C LYS A 29 -7.78 3.92 -21.58
N ALA A 30 -8.53 4.02 -20.49
CA ALA A 30 -9.97 3.87 -20.52
C ALA A 30 -10.62 5.02 -21.31
N PRO A 31 -11.56 4.72 -22.21
CA PRO A 31 -12.35 5.75 -22.82
C PRO A 31 -13.24 6.40 -21.76
N ARG A 32 -13.74 7.59 -22.07
CA ARG A 32 -14.46 8.40 -21.10
C ARG A 32 -15.61 7.67 -20.42
N GLU A 33 -16.37 6.88 -21.18
CA GLU A 33 -17.52 6.15 -20.65
C GLU A 33 -17.12 5.01 -19.70
N ASP A 34 -15.87 4.56 -19.75
CA ASP A 34 -15.37 3.46 -18.90
C ASP A 34 -14.46 3.96 -17.78
N ALA A 35 -14.09 5.23 -17.80
CA ALA A 35 -13.09 5.77 -16.87
C ALA A 35 -13.49 5.65 -15.41
N GLU A 36 -14.77 5.86 -15.08
CA GLU A 36 -15.24 5.78 -13.71
C GLU A 36 -15.12 4.36 -13.15
N ALA A 37 -15.54 3.37 -13.93
CA ALA A 37 -15.45 1.97 -13.51
C ALA A 37 -13.99 1.53 -13.37
N ALA A 38 -13.12 1.96 -14.27
CA ALA A 38 -11.69 1.66 -14.20
C ALA A 38 -11.05 2.30 -12.96
N TYR A 39 -11.46 3.51 -12.62
CA TYR A 39 -10.98 4.22 -11.44
C TYR A 39 -11.39 3.51 -10.15
N GLU A 40 -12.66 3.12 -10.06
CA GLU A 40 -13.17 2.38 -8.89
C GLU A 40 -12.43 1.07 -8.69
N ARG A 41 -12.20 0.34 -9.77
CA ARG A 41 -11.46 -0.93 -9.71
C ARG A 41 -10.04 -0.71 -9.20
N LEU A 42 -9.36 0.31 -9.70
CA LEU A 42 -8.02 0.64 -9.27
C LEU A 42 -7.98 0.96 -7.78
N TRP A 43 -8.90 1.80 -7.30
CA TRP A 43 -8.94 2.19 -5.91
C TRP A 43 -9.28 1.06 -4.97
N ASP A 44 -10.17 0.13 -5.37
CA ASP A 44 -10.47 -1.04 -4.56
C ASP A 44 -9.21 -1.88 -4.31
N MET A 45 -8.39 -2.05 -5.34
CA MET A 45 -7.15 -2.81 -5.23
C MET A 45 -6.09 -2.08 -4.40
N VAL A 46 -5.99 -0.76 -4.57
CA VAL A 46 -5.08 0.08 -3.78
C VAL A 46 -5.47 0.04 -2.31
N GLU A 47 -6.76 0.12 -2.02
CA GLU A 47 -7.25 0.04 -0.65
C GLU A 47 -6.90 -1.30 0.00
N THR A 48 -7.09 -2.39 -0.73
CA THR A 48 -6.73 -3.72 -0.24
C THR A 48 -5.25 -3.80 0.12
N GLY A 49 -4.38 -3.31 -0.76
CA GLY A 49 -2.94 -3.31 -0.51
C GLY A 49 -2.56 -2.41 0.67
N THR A 50 -3.22 -1.26 0.80
CA THR A 50 -2.97 -0.34 1.90
C THR A 50 -3.37 -0.95 3.23
N GLU A 51 -4.50 -1.64 3.28
CA GLU A 51 -4.95 -2.34 4.49
C GLU A 51 -3.96 -3.43 4.91
N LEU A 52 -3.44 -4.19 3.95
CA LEU A 52 -2.45 -5.23 4.25
C LEU A 52 -1.15 -4.64 4.78
N LEU A 53 -0.71 -3.52 4.22
CA LEU A 53 0.47 -2.82 4.71
C LEU A 53 0.25 -2.27 6.13
N ALA A 54 -0.93 -1.70 6.36
CA ALA A 54 -1.27 -1.18 7.69
C ALA A 54 -1.33 -2.30 8.73
N GLU A 55 -1.87 -3.46 8.37
CA GLU A 55 -1.92 -4.61 9.26
C GLU A 55 -0.50 -5.10 9.62
N LEU A 56 0.39 -5.14 8.64
CA LEU A 56 1.79 -5.52 8.86
C LEU A 56 2.47 -4.54 9.81
N ARG A 57 2.30 -3.25 9.56
CA ARG A 57 2.83 -2.18 10.41
C ARG A 57 2.31 -2.29 11.84
N ASP A 58 0.99 -2.36 11.97
CA ASP A 58 0.33 -2.32 13.28
C ASP A 58 0.63 -3.58 14.10
N ALA A 59 0.76 -4.73 13.44
CA ALA A 59 1.14 -5.96 14.12
C ALA A 59 2.51 -5.84 14.78
N TYR A 60 3.46 -5.21 14.08
CA TYR A 60 4.79 -4.99 14.65
C TYR A 60 4.77 -3.91 15.74
N MET A 61 3.98 -2.84 15.55
CA MET A 61 3.87 -1.77 16.53
C MET A 61 3.40 -2.30 17.90
N ARG A 62 2.54 -3.31 17.90
CA ARG A 62 2.05 -3.90 19.14
C ARG A 62 3.14 -4.56 19.98
N THR A 63 4.28 -4.83 19.38
CA THR A 63 5.43 -5.42 20.10
C THR A 63 6.36 -4.36 20.70
N LEU A 64 6.10 -3.08 20.45
CA LEU A 64 6.97 -1.98 20.83
C LEU A 64 6.32 -1.12 21.92
N ASP A 65 7.16 -0.40 22.68
CA ASP A 65 6.63 0.64 23.58
C ASP A 65 6.08 1.81 22.76
N GLU A 66 5.29 2.67 23.39
CA GLU A 66 4.57 3.72 22.72
C GLU A 66 5.47 4.69 21.91
N GLY A 67 6.55 5.16 22.53
CA GLY A 67 7.46 6.09 21.86
C GLY A 67 8.17 5.46 20.66
N THR A 68 8.64 4.22 20.84
CA THR A 68 9.30 3.49 19.76
C THR A 68 8.32 3.15 18.65
N ALA A 69 7.08 2.80 19.02
CA ALA A 69 6.03 2.50 18.05
C ALA A 69 5.73 3.70 17.15
N GLU A 70 5.66 4.91 17.72
CA GLU A 70 5.42 6.12 16.94
C GLU A 70 6.56 6.39 15.94
N GLN A 71 7.81 6.19 16.37
CA GLN A 71 8.96 6.35 15.50
C GLN A 71 8.96 5.34 14.37
N TYR A 72 8.60 4.09 14.70
CA TYR A 72 8.50 3.03 13.72
C TYR A 72 7.40 3.34 12.70
N GLU A 73 6.23 3.76 13.15
CA GLU A 73 5.11 4.09 12.26
C GLU A 73 5.52 5.15 11.25
N ALA A 74 6.15 6.23 11.73
CA ALA A 74 6.59 7.31 10.84
C ALA A 74 7.61 6.81 9.82
N ALA A 75 8.56 5.98 10.26
CA ALA A 75 9.58 5.43 9.37
C ALA A 75 8.98 4.47 8.36
N PHE A 76 8.04 3.63 8.79
CA PHE A 76 7.35 2.70 7.91
C PHE A 76 6.56 3.45 6.84
N ASN A 77 5.79 4.44 7.24
CA ASN A 77 4.98 5.23 6.29
C ASN A 77 5.87 5.95 5.27
N ARG A 78 7.02 6.48 5.70
CA ARG A 78 7.99 7.11 4.78
C ARG A 78 8.55 6.09 3.78
N ALA A 79 8.85 4.88 4.26
CA ALA A 79 9.39 3.84 3.40
C ALA A 79 8.36 3.40 2.35
N VAL A 80 7.09 3.30 2.73
CA VAL A 80 6.00 2.98 1.80
C VAL A 80 5.89 4.08 0.74
N LYS A 81 5.95 5.34 1.16
CA LYS A 81 5.88 6.46 0.24
C LYS A 81 7.00 6.42 -0.80
N LYS A 82 8.19 6.03 -0.38
CA LYS A 82 9.35 5.97 -1.26
C LYS A 82 9.32 4.75 -2.18
N ARG A 83 8.93 3.60 -1.65
CA ARG A 83 9.06 2.32 -2.35
C ARG A 83 7.77 1.87 -3.05
N LEU A 84 6.64 2.15 -2.44
CA LEU A 84 5.32 1.74 -2.93
C LEU A 84 4.38 2.94 -2.95
N PRO A 85 4.72 3.98 -3.76
CA PRO A 85 4.00 5.26 -3.71
C PRO A 85 2.51 5.15 -4.00
N ARG A 86 2.09 4.11 -4.72
CA ARG A 86 0.68 3.93 -5.04
C ARG A 86 -0.17 3.73 -3.78
N PHE A 87 0.40 3.11 -2.74
CA PHE A 87 -0.30 2.86 -1.48
C PHE A 87 -0.12 3.99 -0.47
N ALA A 88 0.75 4.95 -0.75
CA ALA A 88 1.14 5.97 0.22
C ALA A 88 0.06 6.99 0.53
N LEU A 89 -0.86 7.22 -0.41
CA LEU A 89 -1.90 8.23 -0.24
C LEU A 89 -2.82 7.97 0.95
N GLN A 90 -3.01 6.71 1.30
CA GLN A 90 -3.93 6.32 2.36
C GLN A 90 -3.26 5.70 3.58
N ILE A 91 -1.97 5.32 3.48
CA ILE A 91 -1.32 4.58 4.57
C ILE A 91 -1.28 5.35 5.88
N THR A 92 -1.17 6.67 5.83
CA THR A 92 -1.14 7.52 7.03
C THR A 92 -2.50 7.63 7.70
N ASP A 93 -3.59 7.34 6.97
CA ASP A 93 -4.95 7.42 7.50
C ASP A 93 -5.36 6.11 8.19
N TYR A 94 -4.57 5.09 8.06
CA TYR A 94 -4.78 3.81 8.72
C TYR A 94 -3.99 3.77 10.01
#